data_22b27bbf11246bf5e4635a82f97e526c
#
_entry.id   22b27bbf11246bf5e4635a82f97e526c
#
_cell.length_a   1.000
_cell.length_b   1.000
_cell.length_c   1.000
_cell.angle_alpha   90.00
_cell.angle_beta   90.00
_cell.angle_gamma   90.00
#
_symmetry.space_group_name_H-M   'P 1'
#
loop_
_entity.id
_entity.type
_entity.pdbx_description
1 polymer ?
#
loop_
_entity_poly.entity_id
_entity_poly.type
_entity_poly.pdbx_seq_one_letter_code
_entity_poly.pdbx_strand_id
1 'polypeptide(L)'
;MTLICIAVVLFCFYLGMTAILYFTQRSKMYFPETVHTTPAQAGLSEAEEVTLTASDGERLVAWHVAPRGAKPVILYFHGNGGALRYRVERFRTLIRDGVGLVGVEYRGYGGNEGSPTEAGLFADAEAAYAFAAARYPAPQIVVWGESLGTAVAVALAADKPVGRVILEAPFTSAAAVASRRYWYLPLRLLMKDQFRSDERIGNITAPVLILHGLQDHTVPYAMGERMFELTKAPNKHIVRFLDGDHEDLDSRGALHAVGRFLAGDLDRAPHP
;
A
#
# COMPACT_ATOMS: atom_id res chain seq x y z
N MET A 1 -41.00 28.74 17.04
CA MET A 1 -41.36 27.42 16.49
C MET A 1 -40.63 27.11 15.18
N THR A 2 -40.71 27.96 14.17
CA THR A 2 -40.15 27.74 12.83
C THR A 2 -38.63 27.44 12.82
N LEU A 3 -37.80 28.19 13.55
CA LEU A 3 -36.36 27.98 13.64
C LEU A 3 -35.98 26.64 14.26
N ILE A 4 -36.70 26.21 15.29
CA ILE A 4 -36.47 24.89 15.94
C ILE A 4 -36.82 23.75 14.96
N CYS A 5 -37.93 23.87 14.22
CA CYS A 5 -38.31 22.90 13.22
C CYS A 5 -37.24 22.77 12.11
N ILE A 6 -36.72 23.90 11.62
CA ILE A 6 -35.65 23.94 10.64
C ILE A 6 -34.37 23.24 11.18
N ALA A 7 -33.96 23.60 12.41
CA ALA A 7 -32.79 22.99 13.04
C ALA A 7 -32.94 21.46 13.21
N VAL A 8 -34.11 20.99 13.61
CA VAL A 8 -34.41 19.55 13.73
C VAL A 8 -34.33 18.87 12.38
N VAL A 9 -34.90 19.44 11.33
CA VAL A 9 -34.85 18.89 9.97
C VAL A 9 -33.40 18.80 9.47
N LEU A 10 -32.60 19.86 9.63
CA LEU A 10 -31.17 19.86 9.23
C LEU A 10 -30.38 18.82 10.03
N PHE A 11 -30.63 18.69 11.33
CA PHE A 11 -29.98 17.68 12.16
C PHE A 11 -30.35 16.26 11.74
N CYS A 12 -31.62 15.98 11.48
CA CYS A 12 -32.06 14.67 10.98
C CYS A 12 -31.44 14.36 9.60
N PHE A 13 -31.36 15.35 8.72
CA PHE A 13 -30.69 15.21 7.43
C PHE A 13 -29.20 14.88 7.58
N TYR A 14 -28.49 15.60 8.46
CA TYR A 14 -27.09 15.35 8.77
C TYR A 14 -26.86 13.92 9.31
N LEU A 15 -27.72 13.49 10.25
CA LEU A 15 -27.64 12.12 10.79
C LEU A 15 -27.92 11.07 9.71
N GLY A 16 -28.94 11.28 8.87
CA GLY A 16 -29.26 10.37 7.76
C GLY A 16 -28.11 10.25 6.76
N MET A 17 -27.52 11.38 6.35
CA MET A 17 -26.34 11.40 5.49
C MET A 17 -25.15 10.69 6.14
N THR A 18 -24.89 10.96 7.41
CA THR A 18 -23.81 10.32 8.18
C THR A 18 -24.02 8.80 8.26
N ALA A 19 -25.24 8.34 8.50
CA ALA A 19 -25.58 6.93 8.52
C ALA A 19 -25.34 6.25 7.14
N ILE A 20 -25.78 6.89 6.06
CA ILE A 20 -25.53 6.39 4.70
C ILE A 20 -24.02 6.24 4.46
N LEU A 21 -23.23 7.27 4.77
CA LEU A 21 -21.79 7.22 4.61
C LEU A 21 -21.14 6.15 5.50
N TYR A 22 -21.62 5.98 6.73
CA TYR A 22 -21.12 4.93 7.63
C TYR A 22 -21.35 3.52 7.09
N PHE A 23 -22.52 3.23 6.51
CA PHE A 23 -22.80 1.91 5.96
C PHE A 23 -22.16 1.67 4.57
N THR A 24 -21.91 2.72 3.80
CA THR A 24 -21.33 2.62 2.46
C THR A 24 -19.82 2.95 2.39
N GLN A 25 -19.14 3.18 3.52
CA GLN A 25 -17.76 3.67 3.53
C GLN A 25 -16.78 2.75 2.81
N ARG A 26 -16.94 1.42 2.92
CA ARG A 26 -16.05 0.45 2.27
C ARG A 26 -16.16 0.48 0.74
N SER A 27 -17.37 0.62 0.20
CA SER A 27 -17.56 0.76 -1.26
C SER A 27 -17.04 2.09 -1.82
N LYS A 28 -16.69 3.05 -0.95
CA LYS A 28 -16.06 4.32 -1.30
C LYS A 28 -14.54 4.32 -1.07
N MET A 29 -14.03 3.28 -0.42
CA MET A 29 -12.63 3.12 -0.10
C MET A 29 -11.95 2.07 -0.98
N TYR A 30 -12.62 0.98 -1.27
CA TYR A 30 -12.09 -0.15 -2.03
C TYR A 30 -12.74 -0.22 -3.40
N PHE A 31 -11.94 -0.29 -4.45
CA PHE A 31 -12.37 -0.33 -5.86
C PHE A 31 -11.78 -1.56 -6.56
N PRO A 32 -12.16 -2.78 -6.12
CA PRO A 32 -11.56 -3.99 -6.64
C PRO A 32 -11.91 -4.22 -8.11
N GLU A 33 -10.92 -4.59 -8.90
CA GLU A 33 -11.13 -5.33 -10.13
C GLU A 33 -11.34 -6.80 -9.74
N THR A 34 -12.48 -7.37 -10.10
CA THR A 34 -12.88 -8.72 -9.66
C THR A 34 -12.59 -9.81 -10.68
N VAL A 35 -12.07 -9.44 -11.86
CA VAL A 35 -11.75 -10.40 -12.91
C VAL A 35 -10.41 -11.08 -12.59
N HIS A 36 -10.43 -12.41 -12.43
CA HIS A 36 -9.20 -13.18 -12.33
C HIS A 36 -8.42 -13.11 -13.65
N THR A 37 -7.15 -12.79 -13.52
CA THR A 37 -6.21 -12.72 -14.65
C THR A 37 -4.92 -13.42 -14.24
N THR A 38 -4.54 -14.47 -14.96
CA THR A 38 -3.26 -15.15 -14.68
C THR A 38 -2.07 -14.27 -15.09
N PRO A 39 -0.87 -14.49 -14.52
CA PRO A 39 0.33 -13.76 -14.92
C PRO A 39 0.58 -13.83 -16.44
N ALA A 40 0.43 -15.00 -17.03
CA ALA A 40 0.63 -15.19 -18.48
C ALA A 40 -0.38 -14.37 -19.31
N GLN A 41 -1.66 -14.36 -18.92
CA GLN A 41 -2.69 -13.54 -19.59
C GLN A 41 -2.41 -12.04 -19.46
N ALA A 42 -1.81 -11.63 -18.36
CA ALA A 42 -1.39 -10.24 -18.13
C ALA A 42 -0.08 -9.89 -18.89
N GLY A 43 0.59 -10.86 -19.50
CA GLY A 43 1.85 -10.67 -20.21
C GLY A 43 3.10 -10.75 -19.30
N LEU A 44 3.03 -11.45 -18.19
CA LEU A 44 4.13 -11.71 -17.25
C LEU A 44 4.33 -13.21 -17.11
N SER A 45 4.72 -13.87 -18.20
CA SER A 45 4.86 -15.33 -18.28
C SER A 45 5.95 -15.93 -17.39
N GLU A 46 6.86 -15.09 -16.88
CA GLU A 46 7.91 -15.48 -15.94
C GLU A 46 7.39 -15.68 -14.51
N ALA A 47 6.21 -15.17 -14.21
CA ALA A 47 5.59 -15.34 -12.90
C ALA A 47 4.72 -16.59 -12.86
N GLU A 48 4.82 -17.33 -11.76
CA GLU A 48 3.87 -18.39 -11.42
C GLU A 48 2.74 -17.82 -10.55
N GLU A 49 1.53 -18.33 -10.75
CA GLU A 49 0.42 -18.06 -9.86
C GLU A 49 0.47 -19.05 -8.70
N VAL A 50 0.42 -18.52 -7.48
CA VAL A 50 0.41 -19.31 -6.26
C VAL A 50 -0.80 -18.94 -5.41
N THR A 51 -1.30 -19.91 -4.65
CA THR A 51 -2.37 -19.66 -3.68
C THR A 51 -1.77 -19.52 -2.28
N LEU A 52 -2.09 -18.40 -1.63
CA LEU A 52 -1.80 -18.18 -0.22
C LEU A 52 -3.06 -18.46 0.60
N THR A 53 -2.89 -18.81 1.88
CA THR A 53 -4.02 -18.98 2.79
C THR A 53 -3.81 -18.06 4.00
N ALA A 54 -4.71 -17.10 4.18
CA ALA A 54 -4.70 -16.21 5.33
C ALA A 54 -5.13 -16.94 6.60
N SER A 55 -4.83 -16.36 7.77
CA SER A 55 -5.09 -16.97 9.07
C SER A 55 -6.58 -17.20 9.36
N ASP A 56 -7.46 -16.48 8.68
CA ASP A 56 -8.92 -16.62 8.75
C ASP A 56 -9.49 -17.59 7.70
N GLY A 57 -8.62 -18.25 6.92
CA GLY A 57 -9.00 -19.27 5.93
C GLY A 57 -9.23 -18.73 4.52
N GLU A 58 -9.18 -17.42 4.29
CA GLU A 58 -9.31 -16.84 2.94
C GLU A 58 -8.16 -17.30 2.05
N ARG A 59 -8.51 -17.67 0.81
CA ARG A 59 -7.55 -18.07 -0.22
C ARG A 59 -7.29 -16.92 -1.17
N LEU A 60 -6.01 -16.62 -1.36
CA LEU A 60 -5.56 -15.46 -2.12
C LEU A 60 -4.68 -15.89 -3.28
N VAL A 61 -4.87 -15.28 -4.42
CA VAL A 61 -3.97 -15.36 -5.55
C VAL A 61 -2.77 -14.44 -5.29
N ALA A 62 -1.57 -14.96 -5.55
CA ALA A 62 -0.37 -14.15 -5.63
C ALA A 62 0.47 -14.56 -6.84
N TRP A 63 1.22 -13.62 -7.37
CA TRP A 63 2.16 -13.85 -8.47
C TRP A 63 3.58 -13.89 -7.91
N HIS A 64 4.26 -15.00 -8.16
CA HIS A 64 5.60 -15.23 -7.64
C HIS A 64 6.63 -15.37 -8.75
N VAL A 65 7.75 -14.65 -8.58
CA VAL A 65 8.97 -14.84 -9.37
C VAL A 65 10.14 -14.96 -8.41
N ALA A 66 10.91 -16.05 -8.51
CA ALA A 66 12.09 -16.23 -7.69
C ALA A 66 13.18 -15.20 -8.05
N PRO A 67 13.90 -14.63 -7.07
CA PRO A 67 15.01 -13.73 -7.33
C PRO A 67 16.19 -14.48 -7.97
N ARG A 68 17.00 -13.77 -8.76
CA ARG A 68 18.24 -14.32 -9.31
C ARG A 68 19.42 -14.08 -8.38
N GLY A 69 20.04 -15.18 -7.93
CA GLY A 69 21.19 -15.13 -7.01
C GLY A 69 20.83 -14.46 -5.68
N ALA A 70 21.64 -13.51 -5.23
CA ALA A 70 21.43 -12.80 -3.96
C ALA A 70 20.53 -11.55 -4.06
N LYS A 71 19.80 -11.40 -5.17
CA LYS A 71 18.86 -10.27 -5.34
C LYS A 71 17.70 -10.39 -4.35
N PRO A 72 17.08 -9.26 -3.93
CA PRO A 72 15.93 -9.29 -3.04
C PRO A 72 14.68 -9.84 -3.71
N VAL A 73 13.70 -10.23 -2.89
CA VAL A 73 12.32 -10.49 -3.30
C VAL A 73 11.43 -9.37 -2.76
N ILE A 74 10.60 -8.80 -3.61
CA ILE A 74 9.66 -7.74 -3.24
C ILE A 74 8.30 -8.37 -2.94
N LEU A 75 7.82 -8.18 -1.70
CA LEU A 75 6.42 -8.33 -1.34
C LEU A 75 5.70 -7.05 -1.74
N TYR A 76 4.86 -7.12 -2.77
CA TYR A 76 4.20 -5.97 -3.33
C TYR A 76 2.72 -5.91 -2.96
N PHE A 77 2.32 -4.79 -2.37
CA PHE A 77 0.97 -4.48 -1.93
C PHE A 77 0.44 -3.29 -2.72
N HIS A 78 -0.51 -3.54 -3.62
CA HIS A 78 -1.06 -2.52 -4.51
C HIS A 78 -2.00 -1.53 -3.81
N GLY A 79 -2.39 -0.47 -4.51
CA GLY A 79 -3.32 0.55 -4.04
C GLY A 79 -4.77 0.05 -3.91
N ASN A 80 -5.68 0.97 -3.60
CA ASN A 80 -7.08 0.66 -3.34
C ASN A 80 -7.90 0.35 -4.61
N GLY A 81 -7.34 0.54 -5.79
CA GLY A 81 -8.00 0.31 -7.07
C GLY A 81 -7.27 -0.68 -7.97
N GLY A 82 -8.03 -1.38 -8.80
CA GLY A 82 -7.51 -2.27 -9.83
C GLY A 82 -7.14 -3.65 -9.36
N ALA A 83 -6.06 -4.20 -9.93
CA ALA A 83 -5.50 -5.53 -9.69
C ALA A 83 -4.02 -5.56 -10.12
N LEU A 84 -3.29 -6.64 -9.83
CA LEU A 84 -1.87 -6.81 -10.19
C LEU A 84 -1.61 -6.65 -11.70
N ARG A 85 -2.57 -7.02 -12.55
CA ARG A 85 -2.42 -6.90 -14.01
C ARG A 85 -2.09 -5.50 -14.49
N TYR A 86 -2.45 -4.45 -13.74
CA TYR A 86 -2.11 -3.07 -14.07
C TYR A 86 -0.69 -2.66 -13.69
N ARG A 87 0.06 -3.53 -12.99
CA ARG A 87 1.44 -3.30 -12.52
C ARG A 87 2.48 -4.11 -13.30
N VAL A 88 2.06 -4.79 -14.37
CA VAL A 88 2.92 -5.72 -15.14
C VAL A 88 4.18 -5.05 -15.67
N GLU A 89 4.11 -3.83 -16.19
CA GLU A 89 5.30 -3.12 -16.71
C GLU A 89 6.32 -2.83 -15.61
N ARG A 90 5.86 -2.45 -14.41
CA ARG A 90 6.69 -2.29 -13.22
C ARG A 90 7.36 -3.61 -12.84
N PHE A 91 6.57 -4.68 -12.77
CA PHE A 91 7.08 -6.01 -12.42
C PHE A 91 8.08 -6.54 -13.44
N ARG A 92 7.82 -6.36 -14.73
CA ARG A 92 8.74 -6.75 -15.81
C ARG A 92 10.08 -6.05 -15.68
N THR A 93 10.09 -4.78 -15.33
CA THR A 93 11.32 -4.02 -15.11
C THR A 93 12.13 -4.59 -13.94
N LEU A 94 11.50 -4.85 -12.79
CA LEU A 94 12.14 -5.41 -11.61
C LEU A 94 12.71 -6.82 -11.88
N ILE A 95 11.92 -7.69 -12.53
CA ILE A 95 12.29 -9.06 -12.85
C ILE A 95 13.47 -9.11 -13.84
N ARG A 96 13.49 -8.21 -14.83
CA ARG A 96 14.61 -8.09 -15.77
C ARG A 96 15.93 -7.83 -15.04
N ASP A 97 15.91 -7.03 -13.98
CA ASP A 97 17.07 -6.76 -13.12
C ASP A 97 17.39 -7.89 -12.13
N GLY A 98 16.60 -8.99 -12.15
CA GLY A 98 16.78 -10.16 -11.31
C GLY A 98 16.16 -10.08 -9.94
N VAL A 99 15.40 -9.03 -9.66
CA VAL A 99 14.63 -8.91 -8.42
C VAL A 99 13.47 -9.90 -8.45
N GLY A 100 13.26 -10.63 -7.34
CA GLY A 100 12.11 -11.50 -7.18
C GLY A 100 10.85 -10.73 -6.84
N LEU A 101 9.69 -11.36 -6.99
CA LEU A 101 8.39 -10.77 -6.76
C LEU A 101 7.48 -11.75 -6.00
N VAL A 102 6.73 -11.24 -5.03
CA VAL A 102 5.47 -11.79 -4.56
C VAL A 102 4.45 -10.66 -4.61
N GLY A 103 3.74 -10.56 -5.73
CA GLY A 103 2.63 -9.62 -5.87
C GLY A 103 1.37 -10.25 -5.30
N VAL A 104 0.66 -9.54 -4.43
CA VAL A 104 -0.50 -10.08 -3.71
C VAL A 104 -1.77 -9.44 -4.22
N GLU A 105 -2.73 -10.25 -4.68
CA GLU A 105 -4.11 -9.81 -4.83
C GLU A 105 -4.81 -9.91 -3.48
N TYR A 106 -5.37 -8.82 -3.01
CA TYR A 106 -6.12 -8.85 -1.76
C TYR A 106 -7.45 -9.62 -1.90
N ARG A 107 -8.03 -10.02 -0.78
CA ARG A 107 -9.41 -10.52 -0.74
C ARG A 107 -10.37 -9.56 -1.44
N GLY A 108 -11.24 -10.09 -2.29
CA GLY A 108 -12.17 -9.33 -3.13
C GLY A 108 -11.56 -8.72 -4.39
N TYR A 109 -10.21 -8.77 -4.59
CA TYR A 109 -9.51 -8.28 -5.77
C TYR A 109 -9.03 -9.46 -6.64
N GLY A 110 -8.81 -9.20 -7.94
CA GLY A 110 -8.20 -10.15 -8.87
C GLY A 110 -8.88 -11.52 -8.96
N GLY A 111 -10.18 -11.59 -8.68
CA GLY A 111 -10.96 -12.82 -8.66
C GLY A 111 -10.95 -13.56 -7.32
N ASN A 112 -10.27 -13.04 -6.30
CA ASN A 112 -10.35 -13.60 -4.95
C ASN A 112 -11.74 -13.38 -4.35
N GLU A 113 -12.17 -14.35 -3.54
CA GLU A 113 -13.38 -14.24 -2.74
C GLU A 113 -13.20 -13.26 -1.57
N GLY A 114 -14.22 -13.12 -0.74
CA GLY A 114 -14.23 -12.26 0.42
C GLY A 114 -14.49 -10.79 0.12
N SER A 115 -14.26 -9.95 1.13
CA SER A 115 -14.46 -8.51 1.04
C SER A 115 -13.32 -7.79 1.75
N PRO A 116 -12.74 -6.73 1.14
CA PRO A 116 -11.62 -6.02 1.73
C PRO A 116 -12.02 -5.29 3.01
N THR A 117 -11.17 -5.41 4.02
CA THR A 117 -11.21 -4.69 5.29
C THR A 117 -9.79 -4.45 5.76
N GLU A 118 -9.56 -3.48 6.64
CA GLU A 118 -8.24 -3.24 7.22
C GLU A 118 -7.64 -4.53 7.84
N ALA A 119 -8.40 -5.18 8.72
CA ALA A 119 -7.94 -6.42 9.36
C ALA A 119 -7.71 -7.55 8.34
N GLY A 120 -8.58 -7.66 7.33
CA GLY A 120 -8.43 -8.63 6.26
C GLY A 120 -7.18 -8.42 5.43
N LEU A 121 -6.91 -7.17 4.99
CA LEU A 121 -5.71 -6.85 4.23
C LEU A 121 -4.43 -7.10 5.03
N PHE A 122 -4.46 -6.89 6.35
CA PHE A 122 -3.32 -7.24 7.20
C PHE A 122 -3.11 -8.75 7.29
N ALA A 123 -4.18 -9.55 7.40
CA ALA A 123 -4.09 -11.01 7.37
C ALA A 123 -3.58 -11.53 6.01
N ASP A 124 -4.01 -10.90 4.90
CA ASP A 124 -3.51 -11.20 3.54
C ASP A 124 -2.00 -10.94 3.43
N ALA A 125 -1.53 -9.82 3.98
CA ALA A 125 -0.10 -9.49 3.99
C ALA A 125 0.71 -10.44 4.87
N GLU A 126 0.19 -10.90 6.00
CA GLU A 126 0.85 -11.89 6.85
C GLU A 126 0.99 -13.24 6.13
N ALA A 127 -0.03 -13.66 5.37
CA ALA A 127 0.05 -14.88 4.54
C ALA A 127 1.15 -14.76 3.47
N ALA A 128 1.24 -13.60 2.81
CA ALA A 128 2.29 -13.34 1.84
C ALA A 128 3.69 -13.32 2.48
N TYR A 129 3.81 -12.72 3.65
CA TYR A 129 5.06 -12.74 4.40
C TYR A 129 5.45 -14.16 4.80
N ALA A 130 4.51 -14.97 5.31
CA ALA A 130 4.77 -16.36 5.67
C ALA A 130 5.27 -17.17 4.46
N PHE A 131 4.66 -16.98 3.28
CA PHE A 131 5.11 -17.60 2.03
C PHE A 131 6.54 -17.20 1.67
N ALA A 132 6.88 -15.92 1.76
CA ALA A 132 8.20 -15.42 1.44
C ALA A 132 9.23 -15.85 2.50
N ALA A 133 8.94 -15.76 3.80
CA ALA A 133 9.85 -16.12 4.88
C ALA A 133 10.18 -17.61 4.93
N ALA A 134 9.29 -18.47 4.41
CA ALA A 134 9.58 -19.89 4.24
C ALA A 134 10.62 -20.18 3.13
N ARG A 135 10.93 -19.21 2.27
CA ARG A 135 11.78 -19.35 1.09
C ARG A 135 13.02 -18.45 1.11
N TYR A 136 12.91 -17.30 1.75
CA TYR A 136 13.92 -16.25 1.70
C TYR A 136 14.25 -15.74 3.11
N PRO A 137 15.51 -15.47 3.42
CA PRO A 137 15.87 -14.86 4.71
C PRO A 137 15.36 -13.42 4.79
N ALA A 138 14.98 -12.98 5.99
CA ALA A 138 14.40 -11.66 6.23
C ALA A 138 15.19 -10.48 5.58
N PRO A 139 16.53 -10.45 5.56
CA PRO A 139 17.27 -9.38 4.88
C PRO A 139 17.05 -9.30 3.36
N GLN A 140 16.60 -10.39 2.72
CA GLN A 140 16.24 -10.42 1.29
C GLN A 140 14.80 -9.98 1.02
N ILE A 141 13.94 -9.97 2.03
CA ILE A 141 12.52 -9.59 1.88
C ILE A 141 12.41 -8.08 1.90
N VAL A 142 11.94 -7.51 0.81
CA VAL A 142 11.63 -6.08 0.69
C VAL A 142 10.12 -5.92 0.63
N VAL A 143 9.56 -5.08 1.47
CA VAL A 143 8.11 -4.79 1.47
C VAL A 143 7.88 -3.50 0.71
N TRP A 144 7.04 -3.53 -0.33
CA TRP A 144 6.66 -2.34 -1.10
C TRP A 144 5.15 -2.16 -1.09
N GLY A 145 4.71 -1.03 -0.57
CA GLY A 145 3.30 -0.60 -0.61
C GLY A 145 3.11 0.60 -1.53
N GLU A 146 2.03 0.59 -2.30
CA GLU A 146 1.54 1.68 -3.15
C GLU A 146 0.23 2.24 -2.58
N SER A 147 0.14 3.54 -2.31
CA SER A 147 -1.09 4.19 -1.82
C SER A 147 -1.68 3.45 -0.60
N LEU A 148 -2.88 2.85 -0.70
CA LEU A 148 -3.46 2.01 0.36
C LEU A 148 -2.50 0.92 0.83
N GLY A 149 -1.78 0.30 -0.09
CA GLY A 149 -0.79 -0.74 0.21
C GLY A 149 0.35 -0.25 1.09
N THR A 150 0.60 1.07 1.19
CA THR A 150 1.60 1.59 2.13
C THR A 150 1.23 1.33 3.58
N ALA A 151 -0.06 1.42 3.91
CA ALA A 151 -0.52 1.12 5.26
C ALA A 151 -0.40 -0.38 5.58
N VAL A 152 -0.65 -1.23 4.59
CA VAL A 152 -0.43 -2.68 4.70
C VAL A 152 1.05 -2.99 4.90
N ALA A 153 1.92 -2.37 4.09
CA ALA A 153 3.37 -2.50 4.19
C ALA A 153 3.91 -2.03 5.55
N VAL A 154 3.42 -0.88 6.03
CA VAL A 154 3.79 -0.33 7.35
C VAL A 154 3.36 -1.26 8.48
N ALA A 155 2.12 -1.76 8.45
CA ALA A 155 1.64 -2.68 9.48
C ALA A 155 2.49 -3.96 9.52
N LEU A 156 2.77 -4.56 8.37
CA LEU A 156 3.59 -5.76 8.27
C LEU A 156 5.04 -5.53 8.76
N ALA A 157 5.68 -4.47 8.26
CA ALA A 157 7.09 -4.21 8.57
C ALA A 157 7.32 -3.69 10.01
N ALA A 158 6.27 -3.18 10.67
CA ALA A 158 6.32 -2.84 12.09
C ALA A 158 6.37 -4.07 13.01
N ASP A 159 5.82 -5.21 12.54
CA ASP A 159 5.66 -6.44 13.34
C ASP A 159 6.59 -7.58 12.89
N LYS A 160 7.09 -7.55 11.65
CA LYS A 160 7.89 -8.63 11.06
C LYS A 160 9.28 -8.14 10.63
N PRO A 161 10.34 -8.95 10.80
CA PRO A 161 11.66 -8.60 10.29
C PRO A 161 11.70 -8.63 8.76
N VAL A 162 12.14 -7.52 8.16
CA VAL A 162 12.29 -7.36 6.71
C VAL A 162 13.61 -6.64 6.38
N GLY A 163 14.11 -6.82 5.17
CA GLY A 163 15.36 -6.19 4.74
C GLY A 163 15.24 -4.71 4.43
N ARG A 164 14.15 -4.29 3.78
CA ARG A 164 13.88 -2.89 3.39
C ARG A 164 12.37 -2.66 3.25
N VAL A 165 11.96 -1.39 3.32
CA VAL A 165 10.58 -0.96 3.10
C VAL A 165 10.54 0.16 2.08
N ILE A 166 9.62 0.06 1.11
CA ILE A 166 9.36 1.08 0.09
C ILE A 166 7.91 1.50 0.21
N LEU A 167 7.69 2.79 0.37
CA LEU A 167 6.37 3.39 0.54
C LEU A 167 6.14 4.43 -0.57
N GLU A 168 5.23 4.14 -1.48
CA GLU A 168 4.88 5.00 -2.60
C GLU A 168 3.57 5.74 -2.32
N ALA A 169 3.62 7.06 -2.25
CA ALA A 169 2.52 7.94 -1.86
C ALA A 169 1.87 7.55 -0.50
N PRO A 170 2.67 7.40 0.59
CA PRO A 170 2.13 7.00 1.88
C PRO A 170 1.31 8.10 2.54
N PHE A 171 0.36 7.67 3.38
CA PHE A 171 -0.50 8.54 4.16
C PHE A 171 -0.42 8.22 5.67
N THR A 172 -0.76 9.20 6.50
CA THR A 172 -0.77 9.03 7.97
C THR A 172 -1.90 8.13 8.45
N SER A 173 -3.11 8.32 7.89
CA SER A 173 -4.26 7.42 8.08
C SER A 173 -5.30 7.63 7.00
N ALA A 174 -6.11 6.61 6.70
CA ALA A 174 -7.22 6.74 5.76
C ALA A 174 -8.24 7.79 6.23
N ALA A 175 -8.46 7.91 7.54
CA ALA A 175 -9.31 8.96 8.10
C ALA A 175 -8.77 10.36 7.83
N ALA A 176 -7.44 10.56 7.83
CA ALA A 176 -6.83 11.85 7.51
C ALA A 176 -7.00 12.21 6.03
N VAL A 177 -6.83 11.24 5.12
CA VAL A 177 -7.09 11.44 3.68
C VAL A 177 -8.55 11.81 3.44
N ALA A 178 -9.49 11.03 3.99
CA ALA A 178 -10.92 11.26 3.83
C ALA A 178 -11.41 12.58 4.44
N SER A 179 -10.76 13.07 5.52
CA SER A 179 -11.13 14.32 6.18
C SER A 179 -10.98 15.56 5.29
N ARG A 180 -10.19 15.51 4.22
CA ARG A 180 -10.10 16.60 3.25
C ARG A 180 -11.42 16.83 2.50
N ARG A 181 -12.14 15.75 2.20
CA ARG A 181 -13.43 15.81 1.50
C ARG A 181 -14.62 15.88 2.46
N TYR A 182 -14.51 15.18 3.60
CA TYR A 182 -15.60 15.01 4.58
C TYR A 182 -15.25 15.69 5.92
N TRP A 183 -14.67 16.90 5.85
CA TRP A 183 -14.21 17.68 7.01
C TRP A 183 -15.28 17.94 8.08
N TYR A 184 -16.56 17.88 7.69
CA TYR A 184 -17.72 18.07 8.56
C TYR A 184 -18.14 16.81 9.31
N LEU A 185 -17.45 15.69 9.12
CA LEU A 185 -17.70 14.42 9.82
C LEU A 185 -16.57 14.08 10.78
N PRO A 186 -16.88 13.51 11.96
CA PRO A 186 -15.86 13.02 12.90
C PRO A 186 -15.31 11.65 12.43
N LEU A 187 -14.57 11.66 11.32
CA LEU A 187 -14.15 10.43 10.64
C LEU A 187 -13.28 9.52 11.50
N ARG A 188 -12.49 10.06 12.41
CA ARG A 188 -11.71 9.24 13.37
C ARG A 188 -12.59 8.34 14.26
N LEU A 189 -13.86 8.70 14.47
CA LEU A 189 -14.82 7.91 15.23
C LEU A 189 -15.68 7.01 14.34
N LEU A 190 -15.93 7.43 13.11
CA LEU A 190 -16.91 6.79 12.23
C LEU A 190 -16.28 5.78 11.27
N MET A 191 -15.01 5.93 10.89
CA MET A 191 -14.37 5.01 9.96
C MET A 191 -14.04 3.69 10.63
N LYS A 192 -14.46 2.60 9.98
CA LYS A 192 -14.20 1.22 10.39
C LYS A 192 -12.76 0.81 10.07
N ASP A 193 -12.29 1.23 8.90
CA ASP A 193 -10.97 0.91 8.38
C ASP A 193 -10.14 2.21 8.35
N GLN A 194 -9.28 2.40 9.35
CA GLN A 194 -8.58 3.67 9.57
C GLN A 194 -7.15 3.68 9.03
N PHE A 195 -6.51 2.52 8.95
CA PHE A 195 -5.13 2.36 8.47
C PHE A 195 -4.17 3.39 9.12
N ARG A 196 -4.04 3.30 10.46
CA ARG A 196 -3.23 4.24 11.27
C ARG A 196 -1.74 3.96 11.09
N SER A 197 -1.19 4.36 9.92
CA SER A 197 0.23 4.23 9.59
C SER A 197 1.11 5.10 10.48
N ASP A 198 0.62 6.27 10.89
CA ASP A 198 1.28 7.21 11.79
C ASP A 198 1.60 6.60 13.17
N GLU A 199 0.80 5.67 13.66
CA GLU A 199 1.01 5.00 14.95
C GLU A 199 2.00 3.83 14.86
N ARG A 200 2.26 3.29 13.66
CA ARG A 200 3.02 2.08 13.43
C ARG A 200 4.42 2.32 12.86
N ILE A 201 4.57 3.32 11.98
CA ILE A 201 5.80 3.52 11.20
C ILE A 201 7.05 3.72 12.07
N GLY A 202 6.88 4.26 13.28
CA GLY A 202 7.96 4.44 14.26
C GLY A 202 8.55 3.13 14.79
N ASN A 203 7.89 1.98 14.56
CA ASN A 203 8.37 0.66 14.97
C ASN A 203 9.21 -0.04 13.89
N ILE A 204 9.25 0.50 12.66
CA ILE A 204 10.04 -0.07 11.57
C ILE A 204 11.52 0.19 11.84
N THR A 205 12.29 -0.89 11.86
CA THR A 205 13.76 -0.85 12.08
C THR A 205 14.56 -1.02 10.79
N ALA A 206 13.94 -1.57 9.74
CA ALA A 206 14.54 -1.73 8.43
C ALA A 206 14.69 -0.37 7.71
N PRO A 207 15.67 -0.22 6.79
CA PRO A 207 15.77 0.96 5.94
C PRO A 207 14.46 1.27 5.20
N VAL A 208 14.08 2.55 5.13
CA VAL A 208 12.82 3.02 4.52
C VAL A 208 13.09 3.99 3.38
N LEU A 209 12.47 3.73 2.23
CA LEU A 209 12.37 4.67 1.11
C LEU A 209 10.93 5.14 0.97
N ILE A 210 10.73 6.46 0.98
CA ILE A 210 9.45 7.09 0.62
C ILE A 210 9.59 7.72 -0.77
N LEU A 211 8.62 7.44 -1.64
CA LEU A 211 8.47 8.04 -2.97
C LEU A 211 7.18 8.86 -2.96
N HIS A 212 7.23 10.14 -3.33
CA HIS A 212 6.02 10.97 -3.33
C HIS A 212 6.08 12.10 -4.37
N GLY A 213 4.97 12.27 -5.08
CA GLY A 213 4.76 13.38 -5.99
C GLY A 213 4.39 14.67 -5.25
N LEU A 214 4.98 15.80 -5.62
CA LEU A 214 4.63 17.09 -5.01
C LEU A 214 3.27 17.61 -5.49
N GLN A 215 2.78 17.10 -6.62
CA GLN A 215 1.47 17.44 -7.19
C GLN A 215 0.40 16.37 -6.90
N ASP A 216 0.65 15.48 -5.93
CA ASP A 216 -0.30 14.42 -5.56
C ASP A 216 -1.61 15.04 -5.03
N HIS A 217 -2.67 14.93 -5.85
CA HIS A 217 -4.00 15.44 -5.55
C HIS A 217 -4.85 14.46 -4.73
N THR A 218 -4.45 13.20 -4.65
CA THR A 218 -5.13 12.14 -3.91
C THR A 218 -4.63 12.05 -2.47
N VAL A 219 -3.32 11.85 -2.30
CA VAL A 219 -2.64 11.82 -1.01
C VAL A 219 -1.65 12.99 -0.96
N PRO A 220 -1.92 14.06 -0.23
CA PRO A 220 -1.02 15.21 -0.21
C PRO A 220 0.40 14.85 0.21
N TYR A 221 1.38 15.40 -0.48
CA TYR A 221 2.80 15.24 -0.16
C TYR A 221 3.12 15.45 1.33
N ALA A 222 2.46 16.41 2.00
CA ALA A 222 2.63 16.65 3.44
C ALA A 222 2.37 15.41 4.31
N MET A 223 1.56 14.45 3.84
CA MET A 223 1.37 13.19 4.56
C MET A 223 2.58 12.28 4.42
N GLY A 224 3.17 12.18 3.23
CA GLY A 224 4.42 11.43 3.01
C GLY A 224 5.59 12.04 3.78
N GLU A 225 5.70 13.38 3.81
CA GLU A 225 6.68 14.09 4.63
C GLU A 225 6.49 13.80 6.11
N ARG A 226 5.24 13.81 6.59
CA ARG A 226 4.93 13.44 7.98
C ARG A 226 5.29 11.99 8.29
N MET A 227 5.05 11.06 7.38
CA MET A 227 5.47 9.66 7.53
C MET A 227 7.00 9.54 7.60
N PHE A 228 7.72 10.31 6.79
CA PHE A 228 9.19 10.39 6.85
C PHE A 228 9.69 10.90 8.21
N GLU A 229 9.08 11.95 8.76
CA GLU A 229 9.42 12.47 10.08
C GLU A 229 9.22 11.44 11.19
N LEU A 230 8.08 10.72 11.17
CA LEU A 230 7.70 9.73 12.17
C LEU A 230 8.56 8.45 12.11
N THR A 231 9.17 8.17 10.97
CA THR A 231 10.05 7.01 10.79
C THR A 231 11.29 7.13 11.65
N LYS A 232 11.55 6.12 12.48
CA LYS A 232 12.74 6.01 13.35
C LYS A 232 13.84 5.12 12.77
N ALA A 233 13.61 4.56 11.57
CA ALA A 233 14.61 3.74 10.91
C ALA A 233 15.96 4.50 10.78
N PRO A 234 17.11 3.85 11.02
CA PRO A 234 18.41 4.50 10.97
C PRO A 234 18.76 5.03 9.57
N ASN A 235 18.33 4.30 8.54
CA ASN A 235 18.50 4.69 7.14
C ASN A 235 17.12 4.95 6.54
N LYS A 236 16.79 6.24 6.33
CA LYS A 236 15.53 6.65 5.72
C LYS A 236 15.76 7.70 4.64
N HIS A 237 15.06 7.52 3.54
CA HIS A 237 15.15 8.40 2.38
C HIS A 237 13.76 8.82 1.93
N ILE A 238 13.64 10.03 1.41
CA ILE A 238 12.46 10.52 0.72
C ILE A 238 12.85 11.10 -0.64
N VAL A 239 12.30 10.54 -1.70
CA VAL A 239 12.46 11.05 -3.08
C VAL A 239 11.20 11.80 -3.46
N ARG A 240 11.38 13.07 -3.83
CA ARG A 240 10.31 13.99 -4.21
C ARG A 240 10.29 14.14 -5.72
N PHE A 241 9.14 13.90 -6.32
CA PHE A 241 8.94 14.09 -7.76
C PHE A 241 8.22 15.43 -7.97
N LEU A 242 8.93 16.44 -8.45
CA LEU A 242 8.45 17.84 -8.54
C LEU A 242 7.13 17.96 -9.30
N ASP A 243 7.02 17.27 -10.44
CA ASP A 243 5.86 17.28 -11.32
C ASP A 243 5.06 15.97 -11.20
N GLY A 244 5.32 15.14 -10.17
CA GLY A 244 4.65 13.85 -9.97
C GLY A 244 3.30 14.02 -9.32
N ASP A 245 2.30 13.29 -9.82
CA ASP A 245 1.01 13.08 -9.19
C ASP A 245 0.96 11.68 -8.57
N HIS A 246 -0.22 11.21 -8.18
CA HIS A 246 -0.43 9.98 -7.42
C HIS A 246 -0.05 8.69 -8.16
N GLU A 247 -0.31 8.62 -9.45
CA GLU A 247 -0.22 7.38 -10.25
C GLU A 247 0.89 7.38 -11.31
N ASP A 248 1.68 8.47 -11.44
CA ASP A 248 2.62 8.66 -12.56
C ASP A 248 4.10 8.55 -12.17
N LEU A 249 4.43 8.14 -10.94
CA LEU A 249 5.79 8.17 -10.41
C LEU A 249 6.77 7.26 -11.18
N ASP A 250 6.30 6.15 -11.76
CA ASP A 250 7.15 5.30 -12.61
C ASP A 250 7.66 6.06 -13.82
N SER A 251 6.82 6.85 -14.46
CA SER A 251 7.21 7.70 -15.60
C SER A 251 8.14 8.84 -15.19
N ARG A 252 8.23 9.16 -13.90
CA ARG A 252 9.10 10.18 -13.31
C ARG A 252 10.42 9.61 -12.76
N GLY A 253 10.65 8.30 -12.90
CA GLY A 253 11.89 7.65 -12.50
C GLY A 253 11.84 6.99 -11.11
N ALA A 254 10.65 6.68 -10.60
CA ALA A 254 10.51 5.97 -9.31
C ALA A 254 11.28 4.64 -9.30
N LEU A 255 11.21 3.85 -10.37
CA LEU A 255 11.93 2.57 -10.48
C LEU A 255 13.46 2.76 -10.43
N HIS A 256 13.99 3.87 -10.96
CA HIS A 256 15.42 4.18 -10.84
C HIS A 256 15.81 4.47 -9.37
N ALA A 257 14.99 5.24 -8.65
CA ALA A 257 15.22 5.50 -7.22
C ALA A 257 15.15 4.21 -6.40
N VAL A 258 14.19 3.33 -6.71
CA VAL A 258 14.07 1.99 -6.10
C VAL A 258 15.32 1.17 -6.38
N GLY A 259 15.80 1.10 -7.62
CA GLY A 259 17.01 0.37 -7.99
C GLY A 259 18.23 0.81 -7.17
N ARG A 260 18.43 2.13 -7.03
CA ARG A 260 19.50 2.70 -6.20
C ARG A 260 19.35 2.33 -4.72
N PHE A 261 18.13 2.38 -4.19
CA PHE A 261 17.86 1.99 -2.80
C PHE A 261 18.14 0.52 -2.56
N LEU A 262 17.72 -0.36 -3.46
CA LEU A 262 17.99 -1.79 -3.36
C LEU A 262 19.48 -2.12 -3.46
N ALA A 263 20.24 -1.34 -4.22
CA ALA A 263 21.70 -1.46 -4.32
C ALA A 263 22.45 -0.88 -3.10
N GLY A 264 21.77 -0.15 -2.21
CA GLY A 264 22.40 0.58 -1.09
C GLY A 264 23.12 1.85 -1.52
N ASP A 265 22.85 2.38 -2.71
CA ASP A 265 23.51 3.57 -3.26
C ASP A 265 22.93 4.87 -2.74
N LEU A 266 21.74 4.83 -2.13
CA LEU A 266 21.17 5.99 -1.43
C LEU A 266 21.83 6.22 -0.06
N ASP A 267 22.41 5.17 0.53
CA ASP A 267 23.08 5.23 1.84
C ASP A 267 24.51 5.77 1.73
N ARG A 268 25.06 5.84 0.51
CA ARG A 268 26.40 6.38 0.23
C ARG A 268 26.29 7.87 0.01
N ALA A 269 27.11 8.67 0.72
CA ALA A 269 27.24 10.09 0.42
C ALA A 269 27.54 10.28 -1.08
N PRO A 270 26.99 11.31 -1.73
CA PRO A 270 27.40 11.60 -3.10
C PRO A 270 28.92 11.73 -3.11
N HIS A 271 29.59 10.96 -3.98
CA HIS A 271 31.01 11.12 -4.20
C HIS A 271 31.27 12.56 -4.63
N PRO A 272 32.27 13.26 -4.04
CA PRO A 272 32.60 14.65 -4.37
C PRO A 272 32.98 14.83 -5.84
#